data_60d2dfdf7d63bc22725983d810b9036d
#
_entry.id   60d2dfdf7d63bc22725983d810b9036d
#
_cell.length_a   1.000
_cell.length_b   1.000
_cell.length_c   1.000
_cell.angle_alpha   90.00
_cell.angle_beta   90.00
_cell.angle_gamma   90.00
#
_symmetry.space_group_name_H-M   'P 1'
#
loop_
_entity.id
_entity.type
_entity.pdbx_description
1 polymer ?
#
loop_
_entity_poly.entity_id
_entity_poly.type
_entity_poly.pdbx_seq_one_letter_code
_entity_poly.pdbx_strand_id
1 'polypeptide(L)'
;MDQKNEGHLDLRQRKTRALLVKALAELMEERPFSELSVVDICSRAMVHRTTFYAHFNDKRELLSYLLSQLEQECVETCLPKEEMTSPKDYFLTAAKNTLEFFQNRRSLYLACLNSGMEAEVHVLSDRAAQELCLQLSRPAFRDAAPEVDPQIAARFYIGAVLALIRWWLTS
;
A
#
# COMPACT_ATOMS: atom_id res chain seq x y z
N MET A 1 -22.25 -25.26 -18.22
CA MET A 1 -21.96 -25.77 -16.84
C MET A 1 -20.69 -25.19 -16.23
N ASP A 2 -19.98 -24.27 -16.91
CA ASP A 2 -18.60 -23.83 -16.54
C ASP A 2 -18.47 -22.54 -15.73
N GLN A 3 -19.39 -21.60 -15.80
CA GLN A 3 -19.27 -20.31 -15.11
C GLN A 3 -19.28 -20.40 -13.56
N LYS A 4 -19.94 -21.39 -12.97
CA LYS A 4 -19.94 -21.61 -11.52
C LYS A 4 -18.61 -22.16 -10.99
N ASN A 5 -17.84 -22.84 -11.82
CA ASN A 5 -16.59 -23.46 -11.44
C ASN A 5 -15.43 -22.45 -11.49
N GLU A 6 -15.43 -21.52 -12.44
CA GLU A 6 -14.44 -20.43 -12.56
C GLU A 6 -14.52 -19.45 -11.38
N GLY A 7 -15.73 -19.05 -10.98
CA GLY A 7 -15.91 -18.18 -9.82
C GLY A 7 -15.48 -18.82 -8.49
N HIS A 8 -15.59 -20.13 -8.37
CA HIS A 8 -15.17 -20.85 -7.16
C HIS A 8 -13.65 -21.05 -7.10
N LEU A 9 -12.99 -21.26 -8.26
CA LEU A 9 -11.52 -21.28 -8.37
C LEU A 9 -10.92 -19.93 -8.03
N ASP A 10 -11.48 -18.83 -8.52
CA ASP A 10 -11.04 -17.48 -8.22
C ASP A 10 -11.16 -17.15 -6.72
N LEU A 11 -12.26 -17.48 -6.06
CA LEU A 11 -12.45 -17.31 -4.62
C LEU A 11 -11.45 -18.11 -3.79
N ARG A 12 -11.13 -19.34 -4.18
CA ARG A 12 -10.14 -20.17 -3.49
C ARG A 12 -8.74 -19.60 -3.64
N GLN A 13 -8.39 -19.14 -4.84
CA GLN A 13 -7.10 -18.50 -5.12
C GLN A 13 -6.94 -17.21 -4.33
N ARG A 14 -7.96 -16.35 -4.28
CA ARG A 14 -7.98 -15.11 -3.50
C ARG A 14 -7.80 -15.40 -2.00
N LYS A 15 -8.50 -16.38 -1.45
CA LYS A 15 -8.34 -16.79 -0.04
C LYS A 15 -6.91 -17.26 0.26
N THR A 16 -6.33 -18.08 -0.63
CA THR A 16 -4.95 -18.55 -0.45
C THR A 16 -3.95 -17.40 -0.48
N ARG A 17 -4.07 -16.46 -1.45
CA ARG A 17 -3.21 -15.27 -1.51
C ARG A 17 -3.35 -14.42 -0.25
N ALA A 18 -4.56 -14.20 0.24
CA ALA A 18 -4.80 -13.44 1.47
C ALA A 18 -4.15 -14.09 2.70
N LEU A 19 -4.19 -15.43 2.83
CA LEU A 19 -3.52 -16.16 3.90
C LEU A 19 -2.00 -16.01 3.83
N LEU A 20 -1.41 -16.11 2.63
CA LEU A 20 0.03 -15.96 2.42
C LEU A 20 0.49 -14.53 2.71
N VAL A 21 -0.25 -13.52 2.26
CA VAL A 21 0.01 -12.10 2.54
C VAL A 21 -0.04 -11.81 4.05
N LYS A 22 -1.10 -12.29 4.72
CA LYS A 22 -1.23 -12.13 6.17
C LYS A 22 -0.09 -12.78 6.92
N ALA A 23 0.28 -14.01 6.56
CA ALA A 23 1.39 -14.72 7.17
C ALA A 23 2.73 -14.01 6.97
N LEU A 24 2.99 -13.46 5.78
CA LEU A 24 4.19 -12.67 5.52
C LEU A 24 4.21 -11.40 6.37
N ALA A 25 3.11 -10.64 6.43
CA ALA A 25 3.01 -9.43 7.21
C ALA A 25 3.29 -9.68 8.70
N GLU A 26 2.66 -10.70 9.29
CA GLU A 26 2.90 -11.10 10.69
C GLU A 26 4.36 -11.49 10.94
N LEU A 27 4.97 -12.29 10.05
CA LEU A 27 6.36 -12.70 10.20
C LEU A 27 7.35 -11.54 10.05
N MET A 28 7.06 -10.57 9.21
CA MET A 28 7.89 -9.36 9.04
C MET A 28 7.88 -8.46 10.28
N GLU A 29 6.84 -8.50 11.09
CA GLU A 29 6.80 -7.81 12.37
C GLU A 29 7.66 -8.50 13.45
N GLU A 30 7.90 -9.81 13.32
CA GLU A 30 8.69 -10.61 14.28
C GLU A 30 10.18 -10.61 13.96
N ARG A 31 10.56 -10.61 12.67
CA ARG A 31 11.97 -10.70 12.22
C ARG A 31 12.18 -10.14 10.81
N PRO A 32 13.43 -9.76 10.47
CA PRO A 32 13.75 -9.18 9.17
C PRO A 32 13.33 -10.07 7.99
N PHE A 33 12.85 -9.46 6.91
CA PHE A 33 12.44 -10.16 5.68
C PHE A 33 13.55 -11.03 5.10
N SER A 34 14.83 -10.61 5.20
CA SER A 34 15.98 -11.37 4.73
C SER A 34 16.08 -12.76 5.36
N GLU A 35 15.68 -12.92 6.62
CA GLU A 35 15.74 -14.15 7.41
C GLU A 35 14.53 -15.07 7.18
N LEU A 36 13.47 -14.57 6.55
CA LEU A 36 12.27 -15.35 6.28
C LEU A 36 12.50 -16.31 5.11
N SER A 37 12.00 -17.53 5.23
CA SER A 37 11.95 -18.51 4.16
C SER A 37 10.51 -18.74 3.68
N VAL A 38 10.37 -19.30 2.47
CA VAL A 38 9.05 -19.75 1.96
C VAL A 38 8.45 -20.82 2.89
N VAL A 39 9.28 -21.61 3.55
CA VAL A 39 8.81 -22.63 4.52
C VAL A 39 8.14 -21.98 5.72
N ASP A 40 8.73 -20.92 6.27
CA ASP A 40 8.17 -20.16 7.40
C ASP A 40 6.81 -19.58 7.04
N ILE A 41 6.73 -18.94 5.87
CA ILE A 41 5.49 -18.34 5.36
C ILE A 41 4.40 -19.39 5.17
N CYS A 42 4.73 -20.53 4.53
CA CYS A 42 3.79 -21.62 4.32
C CYS A 42 3.31 -22.24 5.64
N SER A 43 4.20 -22.40 6.60
CA SER A 43 3.87 -22.94 7.93
C SER A 43 2.92 -21.99 8.67
N ARG A 44 3.20 -20.68 8.67
CA ARG A 44 2.35 -19.67 9.29
C ARG A 44 0.97 -19.58 8.61
N ALA A 45 0.93 -19.65 7.29
CA ALA A 45 -0.29 -19.61 6.49
C ALA A 45 -1.10 -20.90 6.50
N MET A 46 -0.53 -22.01 7.02
CA MET A 46 -1.07 -23.38 6.93
C MET A 46 -1.34 -23.78 5.47
N VAL A 47 -0.41 -23.48 4.57
CA VAL A 47 -0.50 -23.72 3.13
C VAL A 47 0.67 -24.60 2.69
N HIS A 48 0.44 -25.58 1.81
CA HIS A 48 1.52 -26.38 1.24
C HIS A 48 2.44 -25.57 0.32
N ARG A 49 3.74 -25.90 0.30
CA ARG A 49 4.72 -25.25 -0.60
C ARG A 49 4.32 -25.31 -2.08
N THR A 50 3.75 -26.42 -2.52
CA THR A 50 3.24 -26.55 -3.90
C THR A 50 2.15 -25.53 -4.19
N THR A 51 1.29 -25.24 -3.22
CA THR A 51 0.26 -24.22 -3.33
C THR A 51 0.86 -22.82 -3.35
N PHE A 52 1.90 -22.56 -2.54
CA PHE A 52 2.64 -21.29 -2.60
C PHE A 52 3.16 -21.02 -4.02
N TYR A 53 3.88 -22.00 -4.59
CA TYR A 53 4.48 -21.85 -5.93
C TYR A 53 3.46 -21.82 -7.09
N ALA A 54 2.21 -22.22 -6.84
CA ALA A 54 1.11 -21.98 -7.77
C ALA A 54 0.63 -20.52 -7.79
N HIS A 55 1.04 -19.69 -6.83
CA HIS A 55 0.62 -18.29 -6.69
C HIS A 55 1.75 -17.29 -6.82
N PHE A 56 2.95 -17.64 -6.36
CA PHE A 56 4.13 -16.77 -6.30
C PHE A 56 5.39 -17.57 -6.61
N ASN A 57 6.28 -17.02 -7.42
CA ASN A 57 7.54 -17.64 -7.78
C ASN A 57 8.51 -17.71 -6.59
N ASP A 58 8.51 -16.67 -5.76
CA ASP A 58 9.34 -16.56 -4.57
C ASP A 58 8.75 -15.61 -3.50
N LYS A 59 9.45 -15.46 -2.38
CA LYS A 59 9.03 -14.57 -1.29
C LYS A 59 9.07 -13.08 -1.66
N ARG A 60 9.88 -12.68 -2.67
CA ARG A 60 9.96 -11.29 -3.13
C ARG A 60 8.72 -10.91 -3.92
N GLU A 61 8.24 -11.80 -4.79
CA GLU A 61 6.99 -11.59 -5.52
C GLU A 61 5.80 -11.48 -4.56
N LEU A 62 5.76 -12.30 -3.51
CA LEU A 62 4.75 -12.17 -2.46
C LEU A 62 4.86 -10.83 -1.71
N LEU A 63 6.09 -10.36 -1.42
CA LEU A 63 6.28 -9.05 -0.79
C LEU A 63 5.85 -7.92 -1.73
N SER A 64 6.20 -7.96 -3.01
CA SER A 64 5.72 -6.98 -4.00
C SER A 64 4.18 -6.93 -4.06
N TYR A 65 3.54 -8.09 -3.97
CA TYR A 65 2.08 -8.18 -3.92
C TYR A 65 1.51 -7.59 -2.62
N LEU A 66 2.11 -7.86 -1.47
CA LEU A 66 1.75 -7.23 -0.18
C LEU A 66 1.88 -5.71 -0.27
N LEU A 67 3.02 -5.20 -0.79
CA LEU A 67 3.25 -3.77 -0.95
C LEU A 67 2.18 -3.12 -1.83
N SER A 68 1.82 -3.73 -2.97
CA SER A 68 0.78 -3.21 -3.86
C SER A 68 -0.60 -3.15 -3.20
N GLN A 69 -0.92 -4.10 -2.31
CA GLN A 69 -2.16 -4.07 -1.53
C GLN A 69 -2.14 -2.95 -0.48
N LEU A 70 -1.02 -2.79 0.24
CA LEU A 70 -0.85 -1.70 1.21
C LEU A 70 -0.96 -0.33 0.54
N GLU A 71 -0.40 -0.18 -0.65
CA GLU A 71 -0.54 1.03 -1.46
C GLU A 71 -2.00 1.32 -1.77
N GLN A 72 -2.69 0.35 -2.34
CA GLN A 72 -4.10 0.54 -2.70
C GLN A 72 -4.91 0.94 -1.47
N GLU A 73 -4.73 0.25 -0.35
CA GLU A 73 -5.41 0.56 0.90
C GLU A 73 -5.04 1.96 1.42
N CYS A 74 -3.75 2.35 1.31
CA CYS A 74 -3.28 3.68 1.70
C CYS A 74 -3.98 4.77 0.87
N VAL A 75 -3.97 4.66 -0.45
CA VAL A 75 -4.63 5.62 -1.34
C VAL A 75 -6.13 5.70 -1.04
N GLU A 76 -6.78 4.54 -0.90
CA GLU A 76 -8.22 4.47 -0.63
C GLU A 76 -8.63 5.04 0.73
N THR A 77 -7.74 4.96 1.73
CA THR A 77 -8.00 5.39 3.11
C THR A 77 -7.56 6.82 3.36
N CYS A 78 -6.38 7.20 2.82
CA CYS A 78 -5.77 8.49 3.15
C CYS A 78 -6.34 9.64 2.33
N LEU A 79 -6.67 9.41 1.06
CA LEU A 79 -7.24 10.46 0.21
C LEU A 79 -8.76 10.52 0.37
N PRO A 80 -9.33 11.69 0.75
CA PRO A 80 -10.78 11.85 0.87
C PRO A 80 -11.48 11.57 -0.47
N LYS A 81 -12.54 10.76 -0.43
CA LYS A 81 -13.36 10.41 -1.61
C LYS A 81 -14.52 11.38 -1.83
N GLU A 82 -14.89 12.12 -0.80
CA GLU A 82 -15.99 13.07 -0.86
C GLU A 82 -15.62 14.30 -1.70
N GLU A 83 -16.61 14.89 -2.37
CA GLU A 83 -16.45 16.15 -3.06
C GLU A 83 -16.28 17.29 -2.04
N MET A 84 -15.05 17.45 -1.55
CA MET A 84 -14.72 18.56 -0.68
C MET A 84 -14.51 19.82 -1.54
N THR A 85 -15.27 20.84 -1.23
CA THR A 85 -15.22 22.13 -1.94
C THR A 85 -14.06 23.03 -1.47
N SER A 86 -13.52 22.75 -0.27
CA SER A 86 -12.41 23.49 0.32
C SER A 86 -11.10 22.70 0.21
N PRO A 87 -10.08 23.19 -0.51
CA PRO A 87 -8.74 22.60 -0.52
C PRO A 87 -8.15 22.42 0.87
N LYS A 88 -8.38 23.39 1.76
CA LYS A 88 -7.89 23.31 3.15
C LYS A 88 -8.45 22.11 3.89
N ASP A 89 -9.76 21.89 3.82
CA ASP A 89 -10.41 20.78 4.54
C ASP A 89 -10.01 19.44 3.93
N TYR A 90 -9.84 19.37 2.61
CA TYR A 90 -9.31 18.21 1.93
C TYR A 90 -7.93 17.79 2.47
N PHE A 91 -6.97 18.74 2.49
CA PHE A 91 -5.62 18.43 2.94
C PHE A 91 -5.53 18.13 4.44
N LEU A 92 -6.33 18.78 5.27
CA LEU A 92 -6.39 18.48 6.70
C LEU A 92 -6.95 17.07 6.95
N THR A 93 -8.01 16.70 6.23
CA THR A 93 -8.59 15.36 6.33
C THR A 93 -7.61 14.30 5.81
N ALA A 94 -6.98 14.54 4.66
CA ALA A 94 -5.95 13.64 4.11
C ALA A 94 -4.78 13.46 5.10
N ALA A 95 -4.29 14.54 5.72
CA ALA A 95 -3.20 14.46 6.70
C ALA A 95 -3.61 13.65 7.93
N LYS A 96 -4.81 13.87 8.47
CA LYS A 96 -5.32 13.08 9.61
C LYS A 96 -5.42 11.60 9.27
N ASN A 97 -6.08 11.27 8.15
CA ASN A 97 -6.24 9.89 7.72
C ASN A 97 -4.88 9.20 7.52
N THR A 98 -3.91 9.92 6.94
CA THR A 98 -2.56 9.42 6.70
C THR A 98 -1.84 9.11 8.01
N LEU A 99 -1.89 10.00 8.99
CA LEU A 99 -1.28 9.77 10.30
C LEU A 99 -1.90 8.56 11.00
N GLU A 100 -3.23 8.46 11.01
CA GLU A 100 -3.95 7.31 11.59
C GLU A 100 -3.61 6.00 10.88
N PHE A 101 -3.55 6.01 9.54
CA PHE A 101 -3.21 4.83 8.73
C PHE A 101 -1.82 4.28 9.09
N PHE A 102 -0.81 5.13 9.09
CA PHE A 102 0.57 4.72 9.38
C PHE A 102 0.80 4.41 10.86
N GLN A 103 0.14 5.11 11.77
CA GLN A 103 0.21 4.81 13.20
C GLN A 103 -0.32 3.40 13.50
N ASN A 104 -1.44 3.03 12.91
CA ASN A 104 -2.05 1.72 13.09
C ASN A 104 -1.26 0.56 12.45
N ARG A 105 -0.32 0.88 11.54
CA ARG A 105 0.50 -0.10 10.79
C ARG A 105 2.00 0.12 10.96
N ARG A 106 2.41 0.78 12.07
CA ARG A 106 3.79 1.21 12.29
C ARG A 106 4.79 0.06 12.11
N SER A 107 4.56 -1.08 12.77
CA SER A 107 5.46 -2.23 12.74
C SER A 107 5.64 -2.77 11.32
N LEU A 108 4.55 -2.98 10.60
CA LEU A 108 4.58 -3.48 9.23
C LEU A 108 5.25 -2.49 8.27
N TYR A 109 4.97 -1.18 8.40
CA TYR A 109 5.59 -0.16 7.57
C TYR A 109 7.12 -0.11 7.78
N LEU A 110 7.59 -0.14 9.02
CA LEU A 110 9.02 -0.18 9.34
C LEU A 110 9.67 -1.47 8.81
N ALA A 111 9.00 -2.60 8.92
CA ALA A 111 9.48 -3.87 8.36
C ALA A 111 9.59 -3.81 6.82
N CYS A 112 8.63 -3.16 6.14
CA CYS A 112 8.69 -2.94 4.69
C CYS A 112 9.86 -2.01 4.31
N LEU A 113 10.09 -0.92 5.03
CA LEU A 113 11.24 -0.01 4.79
C LEU A 113 12.59 -0.73 4.94
N ASN A 114 12.69 -1.69 5.86
CA ASN A 114 13.90 -2.45 6.13
C ASN A 114 14.03 -3.73 5.28
N SER A 115 13.11 -3.96 4.35
CA SER A 115 13.09 -5.17 3.52
C SER A 115 14.13 -5.20 2.40
N GLY A 116 14.78 -4.05 2.10
CA GLY A 116 15.69 -3.88 0.97
C GLY A 116 14.98 -3.76 -0.38
N MET A 117 13.69 -3.41 -0.38
CA MET A 117 12.86 -3.20 -1.57
C MET A 117 12.51 -1.72 -1.74
N GLU A 118 13.53 -0.86 -1.71
CA GLU A 118 13.34 0.60 -1.79
C GLU A 118 12.75 1.05 -3.13
N ALA A 119 13.10 0.36 -4.21
CA ALA A 119 12.58 0.69 -5.55
C ALA A 119 11.06 0.44 -5.64
N GLU A 120 10.59 -0.65 -5.04
CA GLU A 120 9.17 -1.01 -5.01
C GLU A 120 8.38 -0.01 -4.15
N VAL A 121 8.95 0.48 -3.05
CA VAL A 121 8.34 1.54 -2.24
C VAL A 121 8.22 2.85 -3.03
N HIS A 122 9.17 3.16 -3.92
CA HIS A 122 9.05 4.34 -4.80
C HIS A 122 7.90 4.24 -5.80
N VAL A 123 7.65 3.07 -6.36
CA VAL A 123 6.50 2.85 -7.27
C VAL A 123 5.18 3.16 -6.58
N LEU A 124 5.09 2.88 -5.27
CA LEU A 124 3.89 3.15 -4.46
C LEU A 124 3.56 4.65 -4.38
N SER A 125 4.59 5.50 -4.34
CA SER A 125 4.40 6.96 -4.29
C SER A 125 3.85 7.54 -5.60
N ASP A 126 4.15 6.92 -6.74
CA ASP A 126 3.70 7.40 -8.04
C ASP A 126 2.19 7.27 -8.23
N ARG A 127 1.59 6.17 -7.77
CA ARG A 127 0.14 5.99 -7.85
C ARG A 127 -0.60 6.97 -6.93
N ALA A 128 -0.13 7.15 -5.70
CA ALA A 128 -0.70 8.14 -4.80
C ALA A 128 -0.61 9.57 -5.38
N ALA A 129 0.52 9.89 -6.03
CA ALA A 129 0.69 11.17 -6.70
C ALA A 129 -0.24 11.33 -7.92
N GLN A 130 -0.49 10.26 -8.69
CA GLN A 130 -1.45 10.27 -9.80
C GLN A 130 -2.87 10.53 -9.32
N GLU A 131 -3.33 9.82 -8.28
CA GLU A 131 -4.66 10.03 -7.69
C GLU A 131 -4.82 11.44 -7.13
N LEU A 132 -3.82 11.95 -6.42
CA LEU A 132 -3.83 13.32 -5.92
C LEU A 132 -3.84 14.33 -7.08
N CYS A 133 -3.09 14.10 -8.15
CA CYS A 133 -3.07 14.95 -9.34
C CYS A 133 -4.47 15.07 -9.96
N LEU A 134 -5.24 13.99 -10.03
CA LEU A 134 -6.61 14.00 -10.50
C LEU A 134 -7.51 14.91 -9.62
N GLN A 135 -7.33 14.86 -8.30
CA GLN A 135 -8.06 15.72 -7.38
C GLN A 135 -7.67 17.20 -7.56
N LEU A 136 -6.38 17.52 -7.64
CA LEU A 136 -5.86 18.87 -7.83
C LEU A 136 -6.24 19.48 -9.19
N SER A 137 -6.59 18.65 -10.16
CA SER A 137 -7.05 19.09 -11.49
C SER A 137 -8.52 19.54 -11.50
N ARG A 138 -9.28 19.32 -10.42
CA ARG A 138 -10.68 19.78 -10.30
C ARG A 138 -10.76 21.29 -10.16
N PRO A 139 -11.86 21.93 -10.65
CA PRO A 139 -12.01 23.39 -10.63
C PRO A 139 -11.77 24.03 -9.26
N ALA A 140 -12.34 23.47 -8.19
CA ALA A 140 -12.21 23.99 -6.84
C ALA A 140 -10.75 24.15 -6.36
N PHE A 141 -9.85 23.27 -6.83
CA PHE A 141 -8.42 23.33 -6.50
C PHE A 141 -7.66 24.22 -7.48
N ARG A 142 -7.99 24.16 -8.77
CA ARG A 142 -7.34 24.98 -9.80
C ARG A 142 -7.60 26.46 -9.61
N ASP A 143 -8.83 26.83 -9.22
CA ASP A 143 -9.19 28.22 -8.94
C ASP A 143 -8.48 28.77 -7.70
N ALA A 144 -8.14 27.89 -6.74
CA ALA A 144 -7.41 28.29 -5.53
C ALA A 144 -5.90 28.51 -5.77
N ALA A 145 -5.31 27.85 -6.79
CA ALA A 145 -3.88 27.95 -7.11
C ALA A 145 -3.62 27.76 -8.61
N PRO A 146 -4.07 28.70 -9.46
CA PRO A 146 -4.04 28.55 -10.93
C PRO A 146 -2.62 28.46 -11.52
N GLU A 147 -1.63 29.03 -10.83
CA GLU A 147 -0.22 29.06 -11.27
C GLU A 147 0.54 27.74 -10.98
N VAL A 148 -0.07 26.82 -10.21
CA VAL A 148 0.61 25.59 -9.78
C VAL A 148 0.21 24.42 -10.68
N ASP A 149 1.22 23.76 -11.26
CA ASP A 149 1.01 22.52 -12.01
C ASP A 149 0.56 21.40 -11.04
N PRO A 150 -0.62 20.80 -11.28
CA PRO A 150 -1.16 19.74 -10.42
C PRO A 150 -0.22 18.51 -10.28
N GLN A 151 0.55 18.16 -11.31
CA GLN A 151 1.50 17.07 -11.25
C GLN A 151 2.67 17.37 -10.31
N ILE A 152 3.22 18.58 -10.40
CA ILE A 152 4.32 19.03 -9.53
C ILE A 152 3.81 19.10 -8.08
N ALA A 153 2.64 19.71 -7.86
CA ALA A 153 2.03 19.82 -6.53
C ALA A 153 1.78 18.45 -5.89
N ALA A 154 1.21 17.51 -6.65
CA ALA A 154 0.93 16.16 -6.17
C ALA A 154 2.21 15.41 -5.76
N ARG A 155 3.25 15.43 -6.61
CA ARG A 155 4.53 14.77 -6.30
C ARG A 155 5.24 15.41 -5.11
N PHE A 156 5.21 16.73 -5.01
CA PHE A 156 5.77 17.46 -3.88
C PHE A 156 5.07 17.07 -2.57
N TYR A 157 3.73 17.08 -2.58
CA TYR A 157 2.93 16.75 -1.39
C TYR A 157 3.17 15.30 -0.94
N ILE A 158 3.07 14.34 -1.85
CA ILE A 158 3.28 12.92 -1.52
C ILE A 158 4.71 12.66 -1.03
N GLY A 159 5.72 13.25 -1.68
CA GLY A 159 7.11 13.13 -1.25
C GLY A 159 7.35 13.71 0.14
N ALA A 160 6.80 14.89 0.42
CA ALA A 160 6.91 15.53 1.74
C ALA A 160 6.20 14.71 2.83
N VAL A 161 5.00 14.20 2.56
CA VAL A 161 4.23 13.37 3.50
C VAL A 161 4.98 12.08 3.82
N LEU A 162 5.50 11.37 2.83
CA LEU A 162 6.26 10.13 3.04
C LEU A 162 7.56 10.38 3.83
N ALA A 163 8.26 11.47 3.55
CA ALA A 163 9.45 11.85 4.31
C ALA A 163 9.12 12.14 5.79
N LEU A 164 8.03 12.87 6.06
CA LEU A 164 7.55 13.15 7.40
C LEU A 164 7.11 11.88 8.15
N ILE A 165 6.36 11.01 7.50
CA ILE A 165 5.92 9.73 8.06
C ILE A 165 7.14 8.87 8.42
N ARG A 166 8.10 8.74 7.51
CA ARG A 166 9.34 8.00 7.78
C ARG A 166 10.06 8.56 9.02
N TRP A 167 10.30 9.87 9.05
CA TRP A 167 10.94 10.51 10.18
C TRP A 167 10.18 10.27 11.48
N TRP A 168 8.88 10.52 11.50
CA TRP A 168 8.02 10.36 12.67
C TRP A 168 7.98 8.92 13.21
N LEU A 169 7.91 7.93 12.33
CA LEU A 169 7.85 6.52 12.76
C LEU A 169 9.19 5.96 13.21
N THR A 170 10.33 6.57 12.77
CA THR A 170 11.68 6.14 13.14
C THR A 170 12.27 6.94 14.34
N SER A 171 11.62 8.03 14.73
CA SER A 171 11.97 8.82 15.93
C SER A 171 11.39 8.21 17.18
#